data_79ce33698d629fb74e6dabe1a7daee88
#
_entry.id   79ce33698d629fb74e6dabe1a7daee88
#
_cell.length_a   1.000
_cell.length_b   1.000
_cell.length_c   1.000
_cell.angle_alpha   90.00
_cell.angle_beta   90.00
_cell.angle_gamma   90.00
#
_symmetry.space_group_name_H-M   'P 1'
#
loop_
_entity.id
_entity.type
_entity.pdbx_description
1 polymer ?
#
loop_
_entity_poly.entity_id
_entity_poly.type
_entity_poly.pdbx_seq_one_letter_code
_entity_poly.pdbx_strand_id
1 'polypeptide(L)'
;MPAPYRPDPVDYLLSADAIRQVKARYCRYIDTKQWDRLGSLFTPDCRFEGLGSAPPGADVATFVAGVSSRLGPTISVHHCHTLEIEMTGADTARVIWAMEDFVEFTDGSTVKETPGSKGFRGYGHYEEEYRRENGRWRIAFLRLTRLRLDPVPVDAPAPRMGQRQASTDWLESN
;
A
#
# COMPACT_ATOMS: atom_id res chain seq x y z
N MET A 1 18.60 -26.17 -10.09
CA MET A 1 17.71 -24.99 -10.11
C MET A 1 18.03 -24.21 -11.37
N PRO A 2 17.05 -23.66 -12.10
CA PRO A 2 17.31 -22.79 -13.25
C PRO A 2 18.13 -21.58 -12.77
N ALA A 3 18.98 -21.04 -13.65
CA ALA A 3 19.72 -19.83 -13.36
C ALA A 3 18.75 -18.66 -13.09
N PRO A 4 19.07 -17.75 -12.15
CA PRO A 4 18.22 -16.58 -11.88
C PRO A 4 18.10 -15.72 -13.15
N TYR A 5 16.92 -15.15 -13.36
CA TYR A 5 16.69 -14.23 -14.47
C TYR A 5 17.60 -13.00 -14.30
N ARG A 6 18.25 -12.59 -15.38
CA ARG A 6 19.10 -11.40 -15.42
C ARG A 6 18.58 -10.45 -16.50
N PRO A 7 17.89 -9.37 -16.13
CA PRO A 7 17.43 -8.36 -17.07
C PRO A 7 18.60 -7.58 -17.67
N ASP A 8 18.34 -6.95 -18.82
CA ASP A 8 19.19 -5.86 -19.27
C ASP A 8 19.26 -4.77 -18.21
N PRO A 9 20.42 -4.14 -17.94
CA PRO A 9 20.55 -3.12 -16.89
C PRO A 9 19.62 -1.92 -17.07
N VAL A 10 19.35 -1.48 -18.30
CA VAL A 10 18.44 -0.36 -18.56
C VAL A 10 17.00 -0.77 -18.30
N ASP A 11 16.57 -1.95 -18.78
CA ASP A 11 15.21 -2.47 -18.51
C ASP A 11 14.99 -2.69 -17.00
N TYR A 12 16.04 -3.15 -16.28
CA TYR A 12 15.98 -3.25 -14.82
C TYR A 12 15.70 -1.89 -14.16
N LEU A 13 16.45 -0.85 -14.53
CA LEU A 13 16.30 0.48 -13.93
C LEU A 13 14.93 1.09 -14.24
N LEU A 14 14.47 0.99 -15.47
CA LEU A 14 13.16 1.48 -15.89
C LEU A 14 12.02 0.73 -15.20
N SER A 15 12.13 -0.59 -15.09
CA SER A 15 11.15 -1.42 -14.39
C SER A 15 11.11 -1.13 -12.89
N ALA A 16 12.28 -1.00 -12.27
CA ALA A 16 12.38 -0.66 -10.84
C ALA A 16 11.80 0.71 -10.54
N ASP A 17 12.02 1.72 -11.40
CA ASP A 17 11.39 3.03 -11.23
C ASP A 17 9.87 2.96 -11.41
N ALA A 18 9.38 2.28 -12.44
CA ALA A 18 7.96 2.11 -12.67
C ALA A 18 7.26 1.42 -11.47
N ILE A 19 7.88 0.40 -10.88
CA ILE A 19 7.39 -0.28 -9.67
C ILE A 19 7.35 0.69 -8.46
N ARG A 20 8.38 1.53 -8.28
CA ARG A 20 8.38 2.59 -7.25
C ARG A 20 7.22 3.56 -7.42
N GLN A 21 6.93 3.96 -8.67
CA GLN A 21 5.80 4.85 -8.98
C GLN A 21 4.45 4.20 -8.63
N VAL A 22 4.27 2.90 -8.90
CA VAL A 22 3.05 2.17 -8.50
C VAL A 22 2.88 2.21 -6.99
N LYS A 23 3.94 1.92 -6.22
CA LYS A 23 3.87 1.92 -4.76
C LYS A 23 3.65 3.30 -4.16
N ALA A 24 4.29 4.32 -4.70
CA ALA A 24 4.07 5.71 -4.29
C ALA A 24 2.60 6.13 -4.50
N ARG A 25 2.01 5.75 -5.64
CA ARG A 25 0.57 5.97 -5.91
C ARG A 25 -0.31 5.19 -4.94
N TYR A 26 0.03 3.95 -4.60
CA TYR A 26 -0.71 3.13 -3.63
C TYR A 26 -0.83 3.86 -2.28
N CYS A 27 0.29 4.28 -1.69
CA CYS A 27 0.29 5.04 -0.44
C CYS A 27 -0.53 6.33 -0.56
N ARG A 28 -0.25 7.13 -1.58
CA ARG A 28 -0.94 8.40 -1.79
C ARG A 28 -2.45 8.23 -2.00
N TYR A 29 -2.90 7.23 -2.77
CA TYR A 29 -4.32 7.03 -3.04
C TYR A 29 -5.09 6.60 -1.79
N ILE A 30 -4.50 5.80 -0.92
CA ILE A 30 -5.09 5.44 0.38
C ILE A 30 -5.17 6.68 1.27
N ASP A 31 -4.09 7.44 1.42
CA ASP A 31 -4.02 8.57 2.35
C ASP A 31 -4.90 9.74 1.91
N THR A 32 -5.04 9.94 0.60
CA THR A 32 -5.92 10.97 0.02
C THR A 32 -7.30 10.44 -0.39
N LYS A 33 -7.65 9.20 -0.02
CA LYS A 33 -8.98 8.58 -0.19
C LYS A 33 -9.43 8.48 -1.67
N GLN A 34 -8.48 8.24 -2.59
CA GLN A 34 -8.74 8.11 -4.03
C GLN A 34 -9.07 6.64 -4.40
N TRP A 35 -10.19 6.13 -3.90
CA TRP A 35 -10.54 4.72 -3.99
C TRP A 35 -10.74 4.24 -5.43
N ASP A 36 -11.32 5.07 -6.29
CA ASP A 36 -11.52 4.75 -7.71
C ASP A 36 -10.20 4.52 -8.46
N ARG A 37 -9.14 5.23 -8.04
CA ARG A 37 -7.80 5.09 -8.62
C ARG A 37 -7.02 3.92 -8.03
N LEU A 38 -7.27 3.61 -6.75
CA LEU A 38 -6.55 2.55 -6.04
C LEU A 38 -6.67 1.21 -6.75
N GLY A 39 -7.88 0.85 -7.19
CA GLY A 39 -8.14 -0.41 -7.91
C GLY A 39 -7.32 -0.59 -9.18
N SER A 40 -7.01 0.50 -9.89
CA SER A 40 -6.24 0.46 -11.14
C SER A 40 -4.78 0.04 -10.99
N LEU A 41 -4.25 0.06 -9.76
CA LEU A 41 -2.86 -0.34 -9.47
C LEU A 41 -2.66 -1.85 -9.40
N PHE A 42 -3.74 -2.62 -9.37
CA PHE A 42 -3.70 -4.08 -9.24
C PHE A 42 -3.97 -4.79 -10.56
N THR A 43 -3.45 -6.00 -10.68
CA THR A 43 -3.91 -6.92 -11.72
C THR A 43 -5.31 -7.45 -11.36
N PRO A 44 -6.14 -7.84 -12.35
CA PRO A 44 -7.51 -8.31 -12.06
C PRO A 44 -7.57 -9.53 -11.12
N ASP A 45 -6.53 -10.35 -11.12
CA ASP A 45 -6.36 -11.57 -10.33
C ASP A 45 -5.45 -11.37 -9.10
N CYS A 46 -5.24 -10.13 -8.67
CA CYS A 46 -4.40 -9.82 -7.51
C CYS A 46 -4.89 -10.53 -6.25
N ARG A 47 -3.94 -11.06 -5.48
CA ARG A 47 -4.20 -11.75 -4.20
C ARG A 47 -3.75 -10.88 -3.04
N PHE A 48 -4.47 -10.95 -1.91
CA PHE A 48 -4.22 -10.16 -0.72
C PHE A 48 -4.06 -11.04 0.51
N GLU A 49 -3.06 -10.74 1.36
CA GLU A 49 -2.79 -11.43 2.62
C GLU A 49 -2.39 -10.45 3.73
N GLY A 50 -2.74 -10.77 4.97
CA GLY A 50 -2.32 -9.99 6.15
C GLY A 50 -2.97 -8.61 6.30
N LEU A 51 -3.94 -8.28 5.46
CA LEU A 51 -4.65 -7.00 5.45
C LEU A 51 -5.98 -7.12 6.20
N GLY A 52 -6.19 -6.33 7.23
CA GLY A 52 -7.41 -6.36 8.03
C GLY A 52 -8.70 -5.97 7.27
N SER A 53 -8.55 -5.38 6.10
CA SER A 53 -9.64 -4.95 5.21
C SER A 53 -9.91 -5.92 4.05
N ALA A 54 -9.14 -7.00 3.90
CA ALA A 54 -9.32 -7.99 2.86
C ALA A 54 -9.58 -9.38 3.49
N PRO A 55 -10.79 -9.94 3.38
CA PRO A 55 -11.03 -11.33 3.77
C PRO A 55 -10.24 -12.29 2.87
N PRO A 56 -9.97 -13.53 3.31
CA PRO A 56 -9.33 -14.52 2.47
C PRO A 56 -10.06 -14.69 1.12
N GLY A 57 -9.31 -14.67 0.02
CA GLY A 57 -9.85 -14.78 -1.33
C GLY A 57 -10.54 -13.53 -1.88
N ALA A 58 -10.39 -12.38 -1.22
CA ALA A 58 -10.91 -11.11 -1.73
C ALA A 58 -10.33 -10.80 -3.13
N ASP A 59 -11.19 -10.40 -4.04
CA ASP A 59 -10.81 -9.74 -5.29
C ASP A 59 -10.47 -8.26 -5.06
N VAL A 60 -10.04 -7.59 -6.10
CA VAL A 60 -9.65 -6.16 -6.05
C VAL A 60 -10.82 -5.27 -5.61
N ALA A 61 -12.02 -5.53 -6.09
CA ALA A 61 -13.20 -4.74 -5.74
C ALA A 61 -13.54 -4.88 -4.25
N THR A 62 -13.53 -6.11 -3.73
CA THR A 62 -13.75 -6.41 -2.31
C THR A 62 -12.66 -5.78 -1.44
N PHE A 63 -11.39 -5.87 -1.85
CA PHE A 63 -10.29 -5.20 -1.14
C PHE A 63 -10.48 -3.69 -1.07
N VAL A 64 -10.74 -3.04 -2.21
CA VAL A 64 -10.93 -1.58 -2.27
C VAL A 64 -12.13 -1.14 -1.42
N ALA A 65 -13.25 -1.86 -1.48
CA ALA A 65 -14.42 -1.58 -0.65
C ALA A 65 -14.10 -1.71 0.86
N GLY A 66 -13.36 -2.76 1.23
CA GLY A 66 -12.94 -3.00 2.62
C GLY A 66 -11.99 -1.92 3.14
N VAL A 67 -11.00 -1.51 2.35
CA VAL A 67 -10.08 -0.41 2.69
C VAL A 67 -10.83 0.91 2.79
N SER A 68 -11.71 1.21 1.83
CA SER A 68 -12.53 2.43 1.83
C SER A 68 -13.43 2.51 3.06
N SER A 69 -14.13 1.43 3.39
CA SER A 69 -14.97 1.34 4.58
C SER A 69 -14.18 1.56 5.87
N ARG A 70 -13.00 0.93 5.96
CA ARG A 70 -12.18 0.97 7.17
C ARG A 70 -11.41 2.27 7.34
N LEU A 71 -10.75 2.74 6.29
CA LEU A 71 -9.84 3.90 6.34
C LEU A 71 -10.48 5.20 5.85
N GLY A 72 -11.68 5.15 5.28
CA GLY A 72 -12.41 6.36 4.86
C GLY A 72 -12.53 7.41 5.98
N PRO A 73 -13.02 7.05 7.18
CA PRO A 73 -13.18 7.98 8.29
C PRO A 73 -11.91 8.21 9.12
N THR A 74 -10.73 7.85 8.61
CA THR A 74 -9.48 7.95 9.35
C THR A 74 -8.55 9.02 8.79
N ILE A 75 -7.64 9.50 9.66
CA ILE A 75 -6.41 10.15 9.23
C ILE A 75 -5.39 9.02 9.04
N SER A 76 -4.87 8.85 7.84
CA SER A 76 -3.86 7.83 7.55
C SER A 76 -2.66 8.44 6.83
N VAL A 77 -1.48 7.93 7.17
CA VAL A 77 -0.23 8.28 6.52
C VAL A 77 0.55 6.99 6.32
N HIS A 78 0.88 6.65 5.07
CA HIS A 78 1.65 5.46 4.73
C HIS A 78 2.99 5.87 4.13
N HIS A 79 4.06 5.34 4.67
CA HIS A 79 5.39 5.47 4.12
C HIS A 79 5.94 4.10 3.73
N CYS A 80 6.51 4.03 2.53
CA CYS A 80 7.38 2.92 2.12
C CYS A 80 8.78 3.48 1.96
N HIS A 81 9.72 2.86 2.66
CA HIS A 81 11.12 3.27 2.69
C HIS A 81 11.93 2.54 1.60
N THR A 82 13.13 2.13 1.95
CA THR A 82 13.99 1.35 1.05
C THR A 82 13.32 0.04 0.65
N LEU A 83 13.56 -0.38 -0.59
CA LEU A 83 13.03 -1.63 -1.14
C LEU A 83 14.15 -2.58 -1.48
N GLU A 84 13.84 -3.86 -1.42
CA GLU A 84 14.58 -4.92 -2.09
C GLU A 84 13.76 -5.39 -3.29
N ILE A 85 14.37 -5.49 -4.46
CA ILE A 85 13.69 -5.90 -5.69
C ILE A 85 14.46 -7.01 -6.40
N GLU A 86 13.74 -8.06 -6.79
CA GLU A 86 14.20 -9.14 -7.65
C GLU A 86 13.31 -9.23 -8.89
N MET A 87 13.93 -9.07 -10.06
CA MET A 87 13.25 -9.38 -11.32
C MET A 87 13.21 -10.90 -11.50
N THR A 88 12.02 -11.49 -11.48
CA THR A 88 11.82 -12.94 -11.59
C THR A 88 11.57 -13.39 -13.03
N GLY A 89 11.37 -12.45 -13.95
CA GLY A 89 11.18 -12.64 -15.37
C GLY A 89 11.16 -11.30 -16.10
N ALA A 90 10.96 -11.32 -17.40
CA ALA A 90 10.87 -10.09 -18.22
C ALA A 90 9.74 -9.16 -17.75
N ASP A 91 8.62 -9.74 -17.30
CA ASP A 91 7.41 -9.01 -16.93
C ASP A 91 6.96 -9.32 -15.50
N THR A 92 7.86 -9.83 -14.65
CA THR A 92 7.54 -10.20 -13.26
C THR A 92 8.65 -9.79 -12.31
N ALA A 93 8.25 -9.33 -11.11
CA ALA A 93 9.17 -8.96 -10.05
C ALA A 93 8.61 -9.32 -8.67
N ARG A 94 9.50 -9.55 -7.71
CA ARG A 94 9.19 -9.60 -6.27
C ARG A 94 9.85 -8.43 -5.58
N VAL A 95 9.12 -7.86 -4.63
CA VAL A 95 9.58 -6.67 -3.91
C VAL A 95 9.24 -6.79 -2.43
N ILE A 96 10.18 -6.40 -1.58
CA ILE A 96 9.94 -6.16 -0.16
C ILE A 96 10.10 -4.67 0.09
N TRP A 97 9.08 -4.06 0.72
CA TRP A 97 9.12 -2.66 1.16
C TRP A 97 9.15 -2.61 2.67
N ALA A 98 10.17 -2.01 3.25
CA ALA A 98 10.06 -1.57 4.64
C ALA A 98 9.00 -0.48 4.74
N MET A 99 8.06 -0.62 5.69
CA MET A 99 6.92 0.28 5.78
C MET A 99 6.66 0.77 7.19
N GLU A 100 6.13 1.98 7.24
CA GLU A 100 5.52 2.59 8.42
C GLU A 100 4.16 3.14 8.04
N ASP A 101 3.16 2.95 8.90
CA ASP A 101 1.87 3.60 8.77
C ASP A 101 1.42 4.24 10.10
N PHE A 102 0.68 5.32 9.97
CA PHE A 102 -0.08 5.95 11.04
C PHE A 102 -1.55 5.94 10.66
N VAL A 103 -2.40 5.46 11.56
CA VAL A 103 -3.85 5.45 11.37
C VAL A 103 -4.52 5.94 12.64
N GLU A 104 -5.33 7.00 12.54
CA GLU A 104 -6.14 7.54 13.63
C GLU A 104 -7.60 7.58 13.23
N PHE A 105 -8.44 6.91 14.02
CA PHE A 105 -9.90 6.90 13.85
C PHE A 105 -10.49 8.14 14.51
N THR A 106 -11.19 8.95 13.74
CA THR A 106 -11.73 10.23 14.20
C THR A 106 -13.22 10.17 14.54
N ASP A 107 -13.87 9.05 14.23
CA ASP A 107 -15.29 8.80 14.42
C ASP A 107 -15.66 8.05 15.70
N GLY A 108 -14.67 7.77 16.57
CA GLY A 108 -14.86 6.99 17.78
C GLY A 108 -14.91 5.47 17.56
N SER A 109 -14.61 4.99 16.36
CA SER A 109 -14.56 3.56 16.05
C SER A 109 -13.54 2.83 16.91
N THR A 110 -13.85 1.58 17.22
CA THR A 110 -12.92 0.69 17.95
C THR A 110 -11.76 0.27 17.05
N VAL A 111 -10.56 0.44 17.55
CA VAL A 111 -9.33 0.01 16.88
C VAL A 111 -9.08 -1.47 17.17
N LYS A 112 -9.32 -2.31 16.18
CA LYS A 112 -9.26 -3.76 16.34
C LYS A 112 -7.85 -4.26 16.69
N GLU A 113 -6.83 -3.66 16.09
CA GLU A 113 -5.41 -4.02 16.26
C GLU A 113 -4.85 -3.57 17.62
N THR A 114 -5.38 -2.50 18.17
CA THR A 114 -4.95 -1.91 19.44
C THR A 114 -6.18 -1.51 20.26
N PRO A 115 -6.88 -2.48 20.89
CA PRO A 115 -8.09 -2.20 21.66
C PRO A 115 -7.86 -1.16 22.77
N GLY A 116 -8.80 -0.25 22.93
CA GLY A 116 -8.69 0.83 23.92
C GLY A 116 -7.85 2.04 23.49
N SER A 117 -7.47 2.10 22.22
CA SER A 117 -6.79 3.25 21.61
C SER A 117 -7.69 3.91 20.55
N LYS A 118 -7.31 5.11 20.08
CA LYS A 118 -7.96 5.78 18.95
C LYS A 118 -7.23 5.57 17.61
N GLY A 119 -6.15 4.79 17.62
CA GLY A 119 -5.34 4.53 16.43
C GLY A 119 -4.08 3.77 16.74
N PHE A 120 -3.20 3.68 15.76
CA PHE A 120 -1.90 3.03 15.92
C PHE A 120 -0.85 3.63 14.97
N ARG A 121 0.41 3.40 15.33
CA ARG A 121 1.55 3.44 14.41
C ARG A 121 1.99 2.01 14.17
N GLY A 122 2.10 1.63 12.91
CA GLY A 122 2.47 0.29 12.52
C GLY A 122 3.81 0.27 11.80
N TYR A 123 4.58 -0.78 12.03
CA TYR A 123 5.87 -1.02 11.39
C TYR A 123 5.89 -2.45 10.86
N GLY A 124 6.44 -2.65 9.67
CA GLY A 124 6.48 -3.97 9.06
C GLY A 124 7.04 -3.95 7.66
N HIS A 125 6.58 -4.91 6.88
CA HIS A 125 6.92 -5.00 5.47
C HIS A 125 5.69 -5.26 4.61
N TYR A 126 5.70 -4.70 3.41
CA TYR A 126 4.91 -5.24 2.30
C TYR A 126 5.79 -6.20 1.50
N GLU A 127 5.30 -7.41 1.31
CA GLU A 127 5.87 -8.41 0.42
C GLU A 127 4.95 -8.49 -0.81
N GLU A 128 5.48 -8.20 -1.99
CA GLU A 128 4.66 -7.97 -3.16
C GLU A 128 5.20 -8.69 -4.40
N GLU A 129 4.28 -9.15 -5.24
CA GLU A 129 4.59 -9.55 -6.61
C GLU A 129 4.02 -8.51 -7.57
N TYR A 130 4.80 -8.18 -8.57
CA TYR A 130 4.42 -7.26 -9.63
C TYR A 130 4.41 -7.97 -10.97
N ARG A 131 3.49 -7.56 -11.84
CA ARG A 131 3.40 -8.05 -13.21
C ARG A 131 3.22 -6.88 -14.16
N ARG A 132 3.95 -6.91 -15.28
CA ARG A 132 3.83 -5.94 -16.36
C ARG A 132 2.80 -6.46 -17.37
N GLU A 133 1.70 -5.74 -17.52
CA GLU A 133 0.61 -6.03 -18.46
C GLU A 133 0.37 -4.83 -19.37
N ASN A 134 0.39 -5.03 -20.68
CA ASN A 134 0.23 -3.96 -21.68
C ASN A 134 1.20 -2.78 -21.42
N GLY A 135 2.46 -3.10 -21.10
CA GLY A 135 3.51 -2.12 -20.82
C GLY A 135 3.44 -1.43 -19.45
N ARG A 136 2.48 -1.78 -18.58
CA ARG A 136 2.30 -1.16 -17.26
C ARG A 136 2.54 -2.16 -16.14
N TRP A 137 3.36 -1.81 -15.18
CA TRP A 137 3.55 -2.58 -13.96
C TRP A 137 2.35 -2.41 -13.02
N ARG A 138 1.87 -3.53 -12.46
CA ARG A 138 0.77 -3.60 -11.50
C ARG A 138 1.08 -4.60 -10.39
N ILE A 139 0.46 -4.42 -9.23
CA ILE A 139 0.56 -5.34 -8.09
C ILE A 139 -0.29 -6.58 -8.39
N ALA A 140 0.34 -7.76 -8.39
CA ALA A 140 -0.31 -9.06 -8.60
C ALA A 140 -0.49 -9.86 -7.29
N PHE A 141 0.27 -9.50 -6.26
CA PHE A 141 0.16 -10.03 -4.90
C PHE A 141 0.58 -8.95 -3.91
N LEU A 142 -0.13 -8.83 -2.80
CA LEU A 142 0.20 -7.92 -1.72
C LEU A 142 -0.03 -8.61 -0.37
N ARG A 143 1.05 -8.73 0.40
CA ARG A 143 1.03 -9.20 1.79
C ARG A 143 1.56 -8.11 2.70
N LEU A 144 0.85 -7.87 3.80
CA LEU A 144 1.33 -7.02 4.88
C LEU A 144 1.77 -7.91 6.05
N THR A 145 3.03 -7.75 6.47
CA THR A 145 3.55 -8.33 7.71
C THR A 145 3.81 -7.23 8.71
N ARG A 146 3.50 -7.50 9.98
CA ARG A 146 3.66 -6.54 11.07
C ARG A 146 4.78 -6.98 12.01
N LEU A 147 5.73 -6.07 12.27
CA LEU A 147 6.79 -6.24 13.27
C LEU A 147 6.40 -5.60 14.60
N ARG A 148 5.67 -4.47 14.54
CA ARG A 148 5.29 -3.69 15.71
C ARG A 148 4.04 -2.87 15.44
N LEU A 149 3.21 -2.71 16.49
CA LEU A 149 2.10 -1.77 16.55
C LEU A 149 2.19 -0.98 17.86
N ASP A 150 2.25 0.33 17.74
CA ASP A 150 2.22 1.24 18.90
C ASP A 150 0.83 1.90 18.94
N PRO A 151 0.06 1.75 20.04
CA PRO A 151 -1.25 2.37 20.15
C PRO A 151 -1.16 3.89 20.25
N VAL A 152 -2.11 4.59 19.62
CA VAL A 152 -2.33 6.02 19.86
C VAL A 152 -3.34 6.16 21.00
N PRO A 153 -2.94 6.70 22.16
CA PRO A 153 -3.83 6.84 23.31
C PRO A 153 -5.07 7.69 23.00
N VAL A 154 -6.20 7.37 23.61
CA VAL A 154 -7.46 8.13 23.40
C VAL A 154 -7.36 9.59 23.88
N ASP A 155 -6.54 9.87 24.88
CA ASP A 155 -6.26 11.20 25.44
C ASP A 155 -5.11 11.94 24.73
N ALA A 156 -4.52 11.34 23.68
CA ALA A 156 -3.53 12.04 22.87
C ALA A 156 -4.12 13.33 22.31
N PRO A 157 -3.34 14.44 22.22
CA PRO A 157 -3.81 15.70 21.70
C PRO A 157 -4.45 15.55 20.32
N ALA A 158 -5.48 16.35 20.05
CA ALA A 158 -6.09 16.39 18.74
C ALA A 158 -5.03 16.72 17.66
N PRO A 159 -5.07 16.04 16.50
CA PRO A 159 -4.10 16.27 15.45
C PRO A 159 -4.23 17.70 14.92
N ARG A 160 -3.09 18.33 14.67
CA ARG A 160 -3.07 19.59 13.92
C ARG A 160 -3.12 19.24 12.44
N MET A 161 -4.26 19.45 11.83
CA MET A 161 -4.40 19.27 10.39
C MET A 161 -3.59 20.33 9.65
N GLY A 162 -2.93 19.93 8.56
CA GLY A 162 -2.25 20.85 7.68
C GLY A 162 -3.21 21.91 7.15
N GLN A 163 -2.73 23.12 6.93
CA GLN A 163 -3.54 24.24 6.40
C GLN A 163 -3.89 24.08 4.92
N ARG A 164 -3.26 23.13 4.21
CA ARG A 164 -3.49 22.85 2.80
C ARG A 164 -3.74 21.37 2.61
N GLN A 165 -4.78 21.05 1.88
CA GLN A 165 -5.01 19.70 1.42
C GLN A 165 -4.09 19.38 0.24
N ALA A 166 -3.68 18.10 0.14
CA ALA A 166 -2.94 17.64 -1.02
C ALA A 166 -3.81 17.75 -2.28
N SER A 167 -3.23 18.25 -3.37
CA SER A 167 -3.86 18.18 -4.68
C SER A 167 -3.90 16.73 -5.15
N THR A 168 -5.05 16.27 -5.58
CA THR A 168 -5.24 14.89 -6.08
C THR A 168 -4.75 14.71 -7.51
N ASP A 169 -4.63 15.80 -8.25
CA ASP A 169 -4.33 15.89 -9.68
C ASP A 169 -3.05 16.70 -10.00
N TRP A 170 -2.18 16.90 -9.01
CA TRP A 170 -0.92 17.63 -9.20
C TRP A 170 -0.01 17.00 -10.28
N LEU A 171 -0.04 15.68 -10.39
CA LEU A 171 0.64 14.95 -11.44
C LEU A 171 -0.40 14.46 -12.45
N GLU A 172 -0.17 14.71 -13.73
CA GLU A 172 -0.97 14.12 -14.79
C GLU A 172 -0.94 12.59 -14.68
N SER A 173 -2.11 11.97 -14.80
CA SER A 173 -2.23 10.51 -14.75
C SER A 173 -1.66 9.95 -16.06
N ASN A 174 -0.51 9.31 -16.01
CA ASN A 174 0.06 8.51 -17.10
C ASN A 174 -0.59 7.12 -17.11
#